data_ef5eb8b765393fdc609b0d2a089313c8
#
_entry.id   ef5eb8b765393fdc609b0d2a089313c8
#
_cell.length_a   1.000
_cell.length_b   1.000
_cell.length_c   1.000
_cell.angle_alpha   90.00
_cell.angle_beta   90.00
_cell.angle_gamma   90.00
#
_symmetry.space_group_name_H-M   'P 1'
#
loop_
_entity.id
_entity.type
_entity.pdbx_description
1 polymer ?
#
loop_
_entity_poly.entity_id
_entity_poly.type
_entity_poly.pdbx_seq_one_letter_code
_entity_poly.pdbx_strand_id
1 'polypeptide(L)' 'MYHVISEPTPRGPIYLVEDTTTHTRKRGSFDCERSAQAFADYLNQMERRDETPNTP' A
#
# COMPACT_ATOMS: atom_id res chain seq x y z
N MET A 1 3.01 -7.90 2.78
CA MET A 1 1.88 -7.59 1.91
C MET A 1 1.26 -6.27 2.28
N TYR A 2 0.75 -5.54 1.30
CA TYR A 2 0.22 -4.21 1.55
C TYR A 2 -1.26 -4.15 1.24
N HIS A 3 -1.98 -3.35 1.99
CA HIS A 3 -3.39 -3.16 1.73
C HIS A 3 -3.75 -1.69 1.96
N VAL A 4 -4.90 -1.31 1.45
CA VAL A 4 -5.34 0.07 1.56
C VAL A 4 -6.27 0.21 2.75
N ILE A 5 -6.06 1.26 3.52
CA ILE A 5 -6.96 1.59 4.62
C ILE A 5 -7.42 3.03 4.40
N SER A 6 -8.58 3.34 4.90
CA SER A 6 -9.08 4.69 4.77
C SER A 6 -9.19 5.33 6.13
N GLU A 7 -8.96 6.62 6.19
CA GLU A 7 -9.03 7.37 7.42
C GLU A 7 -9.85 8.62 7.20
N PRO A 8 -10.77 8.93 8.07
CA PRO A 8 -11.56 10.14 7.91
C PRO A 8 -10.74 11.36 8.33
N THR A 9 -10.89 12.44 7.60
CA THR A 9 -10.26 13.69 7.96
C THR A 9 -11.28 14.79 7.78
N PRO A 10 -11.05 15.98 8.33
CA PRO A 10 -11.97 17.09 8.15
C PRO A 10 -12.20 17.45 6.69
N ARG A 11 -11.28 17.11 5.82
CA ARG A 11 -11.44 17.42 4.42
C ARG A 11 -12.00 16.26 3.64
N GLY A 12 -12.32 15.16 4.31
CA GLY A 12 -12.85 13.99 3.64
C GLY A 12 -11.93 12.81 3.89
N PRO A 13 -12.27 11.66 3.36
CA PRO A 13 -11.45 10.47 3.63
C PRO A 13 -10.16 10.49 2.85
N ILE A 14 -9.12 9.97 3.44
CA ILE A 14 -7.86 9.77 2.72
C ILE A 14 -7.58 8.29 2.77
N TYR A 15 -6.75 7.85 1.84
CA TYR A 15 -6.44 6.44 1.71
C TYR A 15 -4.94 6.23 1.91
N LEU A 16 -4.62 5.25 2.74
CA LEU A 16 -3.23 4.98 3.07
C LEU A 16 -2.90 3.54 2.75
N VAL A 17 -1.64 3.25 2.61
CA VAL A 17 -1.20 1.90 2.33
C VAL A 17 -0.43 1.41 3.55
N GLU A 18 -0.83 0.25 4.05
CA GLU A 18 -0.21 -0.30 5.24
C GLU A 18 0.38 -1.66 4.98
N ASP A 19 1.54 -1.91 5.56
CA ASP A 19 2.18 -3.21 5.44
C ASP A 19 1.57 -4.10 6.51
N THR A 20 0.94 -5.17 6.11
CA THR A 20 0.25 -6.06 7.04
C THR A 20 1.21 -6.86 7.89
N THR A 21 2.44 -7.02 7.45
CA THR A 21 3.41 -7.80 8.19
C THR A 21 3.96 -7.05 9.38
N THR A 22 4.31 -5.79 9.18
CA THR A 22 4.90 -5.01 10.25
C THR A 22 3.93 -4.01 10.83
N HIS A 23 2.74 -3.91 10.26
CA HIS A 23 1.74 -2.93 10.69
C HIS A 23 2.28 -1.51 10.58
N THR A 24 3.13 -1.30 9.60
CA THR A 24 3.72 0.01 9.38
C THR A 24 3.06 0.66 8.18
N ARG A 25 2.65 1.91 8.32
CA ARG A 25 2.04 2.62 7.21
C ARG A 25 3.10 3.17 6.31
N LYS A 26 2.88 3.01 5.01
CA LYS A 26 3.80 3.59 4.06
C LYS A 26 3.45 5.04 3.90
N ARG A 27 4.44 5.86 3.55
CA ARG A 27 4.17 7.19 3.35
C ARG A 27 3.30 7.42 2.22
N GLY A 28 2.58 8.39 2.15
CA GLY A 28 1.76 8.70 1.03
C GLY A 28 0.32 8.58 1.39
N SER A 29 -0.38 9.66 1.36
CA SER A 29 -1.81 9.64 1.49
C SER A 29 -2.38 9.95 0.12
N PHE A 30 -3.47 9.31 -0.21
CA PHE A 30 -4.09 9.45 -1.51
C PHE A 30 -5.51 9.95 -1.36
N ASP A 31 -5.96 10.75 -2.30
CA ASP A 31 -7.31 11.25 -2.26
C ASP A 31 -8.27 10.24 -2.84
N CYS A 32 -7.77 9.28 -3.54
CA CYS A 32 -8.60 8.35 -4.29
C CYS A 32 -8.18 6.93 -3.97
N GLU A 33 -9.17 6.09 -3.71
CA GLU A 33 -8.89 4.71 -3.37
C GLU A 33 -8.17 3.98 -4.50
N ARG A 34 -8.52 4.31 -5.72
CA ARG A 34 -7.90 3.68 -6.87
C ARG A 34 -6.39 3.94 -6.90
N SER A 35 -5.98 5.15 -6.60
CA SER A 35 -4.57 5.47 -6.58
C SER A 35 -3.85 4.73 -5.47
N ALA A 36 -4.48 4.66 -4.30
CA ALA A 36 -3.90 3.96 -3.18
C ALA A 36 -3.78 2.47 -3.49
N GLN A 37 -4.78 1.91 -4.14
CA GLN A 37 -4.76 0.50 -4.48
C GLN A 37 -3.66 0.22 -5.50
N ALA A 38 -3.49 1.10 -6.47
CA ALA A 38 -2.43 0.94 -7.46
C ALA A 38 -1.05 0.94 -6.79
N PHE A 39 -0.89 1.80 -5.81
CA PHE A 39 0.36 1.88 -5.09
C PHE A 39 0.59 0.61 -4.27
N ALA A 40 -0.45 0.13 -3.61
CA ALA A 40 -0.36 -1.11 -2.83
C ALA A 40 -0.01 -2.28 -3.75
N ASP A 41 -0.63 -2.34 -4.90
CA ASP A 41 -0.35 -3.40 -5.86
C ASP A 41 1.10 -3.35 -6.32
N TYR A 42 1.59 -2.15 -6.56
CA TYR A 42 2.96 -1.96 -6.98
C TYR A 42 3.92 -2.46 -5.90
N LEU A 43 3.66 -2.11 -4.66
CA LEU A 43 4.51 -2.54 -3.57
C LEU A 43 4.45 -4.06 -3.38
N ASN A 44 3.27 -4.62 -3.54
CA ASN A 44 3.12 -6.06 -3.43
C ASN A 44 3.89 -6.79 -4.51
N GLN A 45 3.93 -6.23 -5.70
CA GLN A 45 4.70 -6.81 -6.78
C GLN A 45 6.18 -6.76 -6.50
N MET A 46 6.64 -5.64 -5.96
CA MET A 46 8.03 -5.51 -5.63
C MET A 46 8.43 -6.47 -4.53
N GLU A 47 7.56 -6.62 -3.54
CA GLU A 47 7.82 -7.52 -2.45
C GLU A 47 7.90 -8.96 -2.94
N ARG A 48 7.02 -9.33 -3.86
CA ARG A 48 7.03 -10.62 -4.43
C ARG A 48 8.30 -10.88 -5.18
N ARG A 49 8.79 -9.92 -5.92
CA ARG A 49 10.00 -10.07 -6.65
C ARG A 49 11.15 -10.33 -5.75
N ASP A 50 11.21 -9.64 -4.65
CA ASP A 50 12.27 -9.82 -3.72
C ASP A 50 12.25 -11.20 -3.13
N GLU A 51 11.06 -11.72 -2.91
CA GLU A 51 10.96 -12.97 -2.33
C GLU A 51 11.29 -14.05 -3.27
N THR A 52 11.11 -13.95 -4.49
CA THR A 52 11.32 -14.96 -5.43
C THR A 52 12.73 -14.91 -5.77
N PRO A 53 13.47 -15.83 -5.45
CA PRO A 53 14.85 -15.85 -5.70
C PRO A 53 15.03 -16.13 -7.04
N ASN A 54 14.74 -15.77 -7.77
CA ASN A 54 14.91 -15.75 -8.96
C ASN A 54 15.93 -16.43 -9.50
N THR A 55 16.12 -17.22 -9.36
CA THR A 55 16.92 -17.86 -9.91
C THR A 55 16.90 -18.09 -11.04
N PRO A 56 17.37 -17.99 -11.57
CA PRO A 56 17.41 -18.48 -12.71
C PRO A 56 17.86 -19.54 -12.70
#